data_54f3dbe7fff021b6d6b22452bfac70bd
#
_entry.id   54f3dbe7fff021b6d6b22452bfac70bd
#
_cell.length_a   1.000
_cell.length_b   1.000
_cell.length_c   1.000
_cell.angle_alpha   90.00
_cell.angle_beta   90.00
_cell.angle_gamma   90.00
#
_symmetry.space_group_name_H-M   'P 1'
#
loop_
_entity.id
_entity.type
_entity.pdbx_description
1 polymer ?
#
loop_
_entity_poly.entity_id
_entity_poly.type
_entity_poly.pdbx_seq_one_letter_code
_entity_poly.pdbx_strand_id
1 'polypeptide(L)'
;MIEEELKSGQLKNSYLLFGEENYLKIYYKNRLKSAIIGDDDVNFSYFEGKGIDVDEVIAIAETLPFFAEKRCIIVENSEWFLNGNEKMGGYIENLPETTCLIFIEGEKIDKRKKLYKKLSLLGTSCECKRMEPRKLRDWTRALMGRMGKNIRAADLDLFLSYVGNDLQHITTEVEKLVAYIGEAQVIERSDIEDITTVGVENKIFDMLSAIVQLSLIHISEPTRPY
;
A
#
# COMPACT_ATOMS: atom_id res chain seq x y z
N MET A 1 11.92 7.41 1.23
CA MET A 1 11.33 8.71 0.84
C MET A 1 10.14 9.05 1.74
N ILE A 2 8.88 8.61 1.50
CA ILE A 2 7.74 8.93 2.41
C ILE A 2 8.00 8.45 3.85
N GLU A 3 8.54 7.26 4.06
CA GLU A 3 8.87 6.74 5.39
C GLU A 3 9.94 7.60 6.12
N GLU A 4 10.84 8.18 5.40
CA GLU A 4 11.88 9.07 5.96
C GLU A 4 11.28 10.43 6.32
N GLU A 5 10.40 10.97 5.46
CA GLU A 5 9.67 12.21 5.73
C GLU A 5 8.76 12.07 6.96
N LEU A 6 8.02 10.95 7.06
CA LEU A 6 7.18 10.64 8.21
C LEU A 6 8.01 10.47 9.51
N LYS A 7 9.22 9.91 9.44
CA LYS A 7 10.11 9.75 10.61
C LYS A 7 10.76 11.07 11.03
N SER A 8 11.15 11.90 10.06
CA SER A 8 11.79 13.19 10.33
C SER A 8 10.81 14.32 10.69
N GLY A 9 9.52 14.14 10.39
CA GLY A 9 8.51 15.19 10.50
C GLY A 9 8.59 16.27 9.42
N GLN A 10 9.53 16.15 8.47
CA GLN A 10 9.72 17.12 7.38
C GLN A 10 8.85 16.74 6.18
N LEU A 11 7.54 17.02 6.31
CA LEU A 11 6.57 16.70 5.27
C LEU A 11 6.57 17.74 4.16
N LYS A 12 6.34 17.27 2.92
CA LYS A 12 6.10 18.12 1.75
C LYS A 12 4.64 18.59 1.72
N ASN A 13 4.36 19.58 0.86
CA ASN A 13 3.00 20.11 0.70
C ASN A 13 2.20 19.38 -0.40
N SER A 14 2.83 18.49 -1.16
CA SER A 14 2.11 17.70 -2.17
C SER A 14 2.67 16.28 -2.29
N TYR A 15 1.75 15.32 -2.42
CA TYR A 15 2.05 13.89 -2.56
C TYR A 15 1.25 13.29 -3.71
N LEU A 16 1.85 12.32 -4.41
CA LEU A 16 1.17 11.46 -5.37
C LEU A 16 1.45 10.00 -5.02
N LEU A 17 0.39 9.26 -4.70
CA LEU A 17 0.40 7.83 -4.49
C LEU A 17 -0.28 7.18 -5.69
N PHE A 18 0.40 6.31 -6.43
CA PHE A 18 -0.16 5.64 -7.61
C PHE A 18 0.43 4.26 -7.78
N GLY A 19 -0.21 3.41 -8.56
CA GLY A 19 0.27 2.05 -8.82
C GLY A 19 -0.77 0.98 -8.52
N GLU A 20 -0.36 -0.27 -8.68
CA GLU A 20 -1.22 -1.45 -8.57
C GLU A 20 -1.48 -1.89 -7.12
N GLU A 21 -0.58 -1.54 -6.18
CA GLU A 21 -0.67 -2.00 -4.79
C GLU A 21 -1.56 -1.07 -3.94
N ASN A 22 -2.83 -1.42 -3.86
CA ASN A 22 -3.84 -0.62 -3.15
C ASN A 22 -3.57 -0.53 -1.64
N TYR A 23 -3.07 -1.61 -1.02
CA TYR A 23 -2.76 -1.61 0.40
C TYR A 23 -1.74 -0.50 0.74
N LEU A 24 -0.67 -0.38 -0.04
CA LEU A 24 0.35 0.65 0.19
C LEU A 24 -0.19 2.06 -0.02
N LYS A 25 -1.08 2.27 -1.00
CA LYS A 25 -1.72 3.57 -1.20
C LYS A 25 -2.55 3.97 0.02
N ILE A 26 -3.39 3.06 0.53
CA ILE A 26 -4.21 3.29 1.73
C ILE A 26 -3.32 3.49 2.97
N TYR A 27 -2.29 2.68 3.12
CA TYR A 27 -1.34 2.77 4.22
C TYR A 27 -0.65 4.14 4.29
N TYR A 28 -0.10 4.61 3.17
CA TYR A 28 0.56 5.92 3.12
C TYR A 28 -0.44 7.08 3.20
N LYS A 29 -1.63 6.96 2.60
CA LYS A 29 -2.74 7.93 2.74
C LYS A 29 -3.03 8.20 4.21
N ASN A 30 -3.31 7.15 4.96
CA ASN A 30 -3.71 7.26 6.36
C ASN A 30 -2.57 7.82 7.22
N ARG A 31 -1.35 7.37 7.01
CA ARG A 31 -0.19 7.86 7.76
C ARG A 31 0.14 9.32 7.46
N LEU A 32 0.03 9.75 6.20
CA LEU A 32 0.21 11.15 5.82
C LEU A 32 -0.90 12.02 6.41
N LYS A 33 -2.19 11.62 6.28
CA LYS A 33 -3.31 12.34 6.92
C LYS A 33 -3.05 12.53 8.40
N SER A 34 -2.77 11.44 9.12
CA SER A 34 -2.51 11.48 10.57
C SER A 34 -1.31 12.36 10.94
N ALA A 35 -0.24 12.35 10.15
CA ALA A 35 0.95 13.17 10.41
C ALA A 35 0.74 14.66 10.11
N ILE A 36 -0.20 15.02 9.21
CA ILE A 36 -0.48 16.40 8.80
C ILE A 36 -1.50 17.06 9.73
N ILE A 37 -2.60 16.37 10.03
CA ILE A 37 -3.74 16.96 10.77
C ILE A 37 -4.15 16.14 12.00
N GLY A 38 -3.50 14.99 12.28
CA GLY A 38 -3.92 14.10 13.38
C GLY A 38 -5.36 13.61 13.20
N ASP A 39 -6.16 13.79 14.25
CA ASP A 39 -7.59 13.45 14.28
C ASP A 39 -8.50 14.66 13.95
N ASP A 40 -7.94 15.74 13.40
CA ASP A 40 -8.69 16.96 13.03
C ASP A 40 -9.44 16.76 11.70
N ASP A 41 -10.75 16.59 11.78
CA ASP A 41 -11.61 16.50 10.59
C ASP A 41 -12.10 17.86 10.07
N VAL A 42 -11.94 18.97 10.81
CA VAL A 42 -12.35 20.30 10.37
C VAL A 42 -11.46 20.83 9.23
N ASN A 43 -10.17 20.50 9.30
CA ASN A 43 -9.18 20.87 8.30
C ASN A 43 -8.92 19.76 7.27
N PHE A 44 -9.86 18.81 7.14
CA PHE A 44 -9.82 17.73 6.18
C PHE A 44 -10.84 17.92 5.07
N SER A 45 -10.43 17.67 3.82
CA SER A 45 -11.33 17.63 2.66
C SER A 45 -10.99 16.43 1.79
N TYR A 46 -12.02 15.76 1.27
CA TYR A 46 -11.87 14.57 0.45
C TYR A 46 -12.70 14.69 -0.82
N PHE A 47 -12.05 14.44 -1.94
CA PHE A 47 -12.64 14.45 -3.28
C PHE A 47 -12.35 13.13 -3.97
N GLU A 48 -13.34 12.55 -4.64
CA GLU A 48 -13.19 11.28 -5.34
C GLU A 48 -13.88 11.28 -6.70
N GLY A 49 -13.21 10.69 -7.69
CA GLY A 49 -13.75 10.41 -9.01
C GLY A 49 -13.34 11.41 -10.08
N LYS A 50 -13.73 11.11 -11.33
CA LYS A 50 -13.32 11.85 -12.54
C LYS A 50 -13.96 13.23 -12.69
N GLY A 51 -15.11 13.44 -12.04
CA GLY A 51 -15.90 14.67 -12.16
C GLY A 51 -15.55 15.74 -11.13
N ILE A 52 -14.42 15.65 -10.45
CA ILE A 52 -13.98 16.62 -9.45
C ILE A 52 -13.77 17.97 -10.11
N ASP A 53 -14.42 19.00 -9.57
CA ASP A 53 -14.18 20.39 -9.98
C ASP A 53 -12.84 20.87 -9.42
N VAL A 54 -11.91 21.15 -10.33
CA VAL A 54 -10.57 21.64 -9.97
C VAL A 54 -10.64 23.00 -9.26
N ASP A 55 -11.65 23.83 -9.58
CA ASP A 55 -11.82 25.15 -8.97
C ASP A 55 -12.24 25.04 -7.51
N GLU A 56 -13.09 24.08 -7.19
CA GLU A 56 -13.47 23.79 -5.82
C GLU A 56 -12.27 23.34 -4.99
N VAL A 57 -11.46 22.42 -5.53
CA VAL A 57 -10.23 21.96 -4.83
C VAL A 57 -9.27 23.12 -4.59
N ILE A 58 -9.05 23.99 -5.59
CA ILE A 58 -8.19 25.16 -5.45
C ILE A 58 -8.76 26.15 -4.43
N ALA A 59 -10.05 26.44 -4.47
CA ALA A 59 -10.70 27.36 -3.52
C ALA A 59 -10.55 26.90 -2.07
N ILE A 60 -10.71 25.60 -1.82
CA ILE A 60 -10.48 25.02 -0.50
C ILE A 60 -8.99 25.08 -0.12
N ALA A 61 -8.09 24.81 -1.07
CA ALA A 61 -6.65 24.85 -0.82
C ALA A 61 -6.14 26.24 -0.43
N GLU A 62 -6.77 27.30 -0.94
CA GLU A 62 -6.48 28.71 -0.60
C GLU A 62 -7.07 29.14 0.76
N THR A 63 -7.98 28.36 1.33
CA THR A 63 -8.61 28.68 2.62
C THR A 63 -7.64 28.37 3.75
N LEU A 64 -7.39 29.33 4.64
CA LEU A 64 -6.55 29.12 5.82
C LEU A 64 -7.13 28.02 6.71
N PRO A 65 -6.27 27.17 7.31
CA PRO A 65 -6.72 26.15 8.26
C PRO A 65 -7.34 26.80 9.50
N PHE A 66 -8.37 26.15 10.03
CA PHE A 66 -9.12 26.65 11.20
C PHE A 66 -8.45 26.11 12.48
N PHE A 67 -7.86 27.01 13.27
CA PHE A 67 -7.13 26.70 14.51
C PHE A 67 -6.09 25.56 14.41
N ALA A 68 -5.49 25.37 13.22
CA ALA A 68 -4.47 24.35 12.96
C ALA A 68 -3.33 24.94 12.11
N GLU A 69 -2.19 24.24 12.07
CA GLU A 69 -1.05 24.65 11.25
C GLU A 69 -1.26 24.30 9.78
N LYS A 70 -1.93 23.19 9.51
CA LYS A 70 -2.12 22.68 8.14
C LYS A 70 -3.53 22.18 7.87
N ARG A 71 -3.90 22.25 6.60
CA ARG A 71 -5.07 21.63 6.00
C ARG A 71 -4.61 20.43 5.16
N CYS A 72 -5.35 19.35 5.20
CA CYS A 72 -5.13 18.17 4.38
C CYS A 72 -6.26 17.99 3.37
N ILE A 73 -5.93 17.94 2.08
CA ILE A 73 -6.89 17.67 1.01
C ILE A 73 -6.46 16.39 0.31
N ILE A 74 -7.36 15.44 0.21
CA ILE A 74 -7.15 14.19 -0.54
C ILE A 74 -7.99 14.24 -1.81
N VAL A 75 -7.35 13.96 -2.94
CA VAL A 75 -7.97 13.84 -4.26
C VAL A 75 -7.70 12.44 -4.77
N GLU A 76 -8.75 11.61 -4.87
CA GLU A 76 -8.63 10.20 -5.22
C GLU A 76 -9.34 9.89 -6.55
N ASN A 77 -8.70 9.09 -7.42
CA ASN A 77 -9.24 8.62 -8.71
C ASN A 77 -9.69 9.74 -9.67
N SER A 78 -9.01 10.88 -9.63
CA SER A 78 -9.35 12.05 -10.47
C SER A 78 -9.01 11.86 -11.96
N GLU A 79 -8.10 10.95 -12.28
CA GLU A 79 -7.47 10.78 -13.60
C GLU A 79 -6.71 12.03 -14.10
N TRP A 80 -6.45 13.01 -13.25
CA TRP A 80 -5.72 14.21 -13.65
C TRP A 80 -4.27 13.93 -14.06
N PHE A 81 -3.69 12.87 -13.52
CA PHE A 81 -2.34 12.43 -13.88
C PHE A 81 -2.31 11.55 -15.15
N LEU A 82 -3.44 11.00 -15.57
CA LEU A 82 -3.57 10.25 -16.82
C LEU A 82 -3.94 11.19 -17.97
N ASN A 83 -5.04 11.91 -17.82
CA ASN A 83 -5.60 12.78 -18.88
C ASN A 83 -4.92 14.14 -18.93
N GLY A 84 -4.38 14.60 -17.83
CA GLY A 84 -3.83 15.93 -17.63
C GLY A 84 -4.86 16.88 -17.03
N ASN A 85 -4.38 17.82 -16.21
CA ASN A 85 -5.13 18.96 -15.71
C ASN A 85 -4.19 20.18 -15.70
N GLU A 86 -4.33 21.04 -16.72
CA GLU A 86 -3.44 22.19 -16.91
C GLU A 86 -3.59 23.22 -15.78
N LYS A 87 -4.82 23.37 -15.25
CA LYS A 87 -5.10 24.33 -14.17
C LYS A 87 -4.44 23.89 -12.87
N MET A 88 -4.65 22.66 -12.45
CA MET A 88 -3.96 22.11 -11.27
C MET A 88 -2.43 22.05 -11.49
N GLY A 89 -1.98 21.72 -12.72
CA GLY A 89 -0.55 21.76 -13.09
C GLY A 89 0.06 23.17 -13.06
N GLY A 90 -0.74 24.21 -13.23
CA GLY A 90 -0.33 25.62 -13.00
C GLY A 90 -0.31 26.00 -11.53
N TYR A 91 -1.31 25.54 -10.81
CA TYR A 91 -1.54 25.88 -9.41
C TYR A 91 -0.56 25.27 -8.42
N ILE A 92 -0.13 24.03 -8.65
CA ILE A 92 0.69 23.26 -7.68
C ILE A 92 1.98 23.98 -7.26
N GLU A 93 2.50 24.89 -8.08
CA GLU A 93 3.68 25.72 -7.76
C GLU A 93 3.38 26.82 -6.74
N ASN A 94 2.11 27.23 -6.66
CA ASN A 94 1.65 28.31 -5.79
C ASN A 94 0.84 27.78 -4.60
N LEU A 95 0.93 26.46 -4.33
CA LEU A 95 0.23 25.84 -3.22
C LEU A 95 0.68 26.47 -1.90
N PRO A 96 -0.25 26.99 -1.04
CA PRO A 96 0.09 27.55 0.25
C PRO A 96 0.84 26.55 1.14
N GLU A 97 1.81 27.04 1.92
CA GLU A 97 2.58 26.21 2.87
C GLU A 97 1.68 25.58 3.95
N THR A 98 0.54 26.19 4.21
CA THR A 98 -0.48 25.72 5.16
C THR A 98 -1.37 24.61 4.61
N THR A 99 -1.23 24.25 3.32
CA THR A 99 -2.05 23.22 2.67
C THR A 99 -1.20 22.06 2.19
N CYS A 100 -1.67 20.85 2.44
CA CYS A 100 -1.09 19.63 1.88
C CYS A 100 -2.11 18.94 0.96
N LEU A 101 -1.73 18.72 -0.31
CA LEU A 101 -2.50 17.97 -1.31
C LEU A 101 -1.95 16.55 -1.44
N ILE A 102 -2.80 15.56 -1.25
CA ILE A 102 -2.47 14.15 -1.44
C ILE A 102 -3.30 13.60 -2.58
N PHE A 103 -2.67 13.29 -3.70
CA PHE A 103 -3.31 12.64 -4.84
C PHE A 103 -3.14 11.13 -4.75
N ILE A 104 -4.23 10.39 -5.00
CA ILE A 104 -4.26 8.94 -5.04
C ILE A 104 -4.83 8.50 -6.38
N GLU A 105 -4.00 7.88 -7.18
CA GLU A 105 -4.37 7.51 -8.55
C GLU A 105 -4.25 6.00 -8.77
N GLY A 106 -4.85 5.54 -9.85
CA GLY A 106 -4.71 4.17 -10.31
C GLY A 106 -3.30 3.82 -10.78
N GLU A 107 -3.17 2.66 -11.40
CA GLU A 107 -1.90 2.17 -11.94
C GLU A 107 -1.38 3.04 -13.09
N LYS A 108 -2.30 3.51 -13.97
CA LYS A 108 -1.95 4.21 -15.21
C LYS A 108 -1.90 5.71 -15.01
N ILE A 109 -0.71 6.28 -15.11
CA ILE A 109 -0.47 7.72 -15.15
C ILE A 109 0.42 8.08 -16.34
N ASP A 110 0.32 9.30 -16.85
CA ASP A 110 1.23 9.83 -17.88
C ASP A 110 2.28 10.75 -17.25
N LYS A 111 3.47 10.20 -17.03
CA LYS A 111 4.61 10.92 -16.45
C LYS A 111 5.11 12.11 -17.29
N ARG A 112 4.62 12.27 -18.51
CA ARG A 112 4.95 13.41 -19.40
C ARG A 112 4.11 14.64 -19.11
N LYS A 113 2.97 14.47 -18.43
CA LYS A 113 2.03 15.56 -18.12
C LYS A 113 2.67 16.59 -17.17
N LYS A 114 2.27 17.85 -17.36
CA LYS A 114 2.77 19.01 -16.61
C LYS A 114 2.59 18.82 -15.10
N LEU A 115 1.39 18.39 -14.68
CA LEU A 115 1.08 18.16 -13.27
C LEU A 115 2.02 17.14 -12.63
N TYR A 116 2.28 15.98 -13.28
CA TYR A 116 3.22 14.98 -12.76
C TYR A 116 4.64 15.54 -12.62
N LYS A 117 5.15 16.22 -13.66
CA LYS A 117 6.51 16.77 -13.66
C LYS A 117 6.72 17.77 -12.54
N LYS A 118 5.75 18.68 -12.33
CA LYS A 118 5.81 19.68 -11.28
C LYS A 118 5.68 19.07 -9.89
N LEU A 119 4.71 18.19 -9.69
CA LEU A 119 4.55 17.52 -8.41
C LEU A 119 5.80 16.69 -8.05
N SER A 120 6.39 15.98 -9.00
CA SER A 120 7.60 15.18 -8.75
C SER A 120 8.83 16.05 -8.41
N LEU A 121 8.84 17.33 -8.80
CA LEU A 121 9.90 18.27 -8.47
C LEU A 121 9.70 18.92 -7.10
N LEU A 122 8.48 19.31 -6.78
CA LEU A 122 8.14 20.12 -5.59
C LEU A 122 7.70 19.28 -4.39
N GLY A 123 7.06 18.15 -4.67
CA GLY A 123 6.51 17.22 -3.68
C GLY A 123 7.17 15.86 -3.71
N THR A 124 6.39 14.84 -3.31
CA THR A 124 6.85 13.45 -3.30
C THR A 124 5.89 12.57 -4.10
N SER A 125 6.41 11.86 -5.10
CA SER A 125 5.66 10.85 -5.85
C SER A 125 6.12 9.45 -5.46
N CYS A 126 5.16 8.57 -5.13
CA CYS A 126 5.40 7.19 -4.72
C CYS A 126 4.64 6.23 -5.61
N GLU A 127 5.36 5.41 -6.35
CA GLU A 127 4.78 4.32 -7.14
C GLU A 127 4.63 3.07 -6.27
N CYS A 128 3.39 2.76 -5.89
CA CYS A 128 3.03 1.61 -5.07
C CYS A 128 2.93 0.36 -5.95
N LYS A 129 4.06 -0.35 -6.07
CA LYS A 129 4.17 -1.60 -6.83
C LYS A 129 4.06 -2.80 -5.91
N ARG A 130 3.66 -3.95 -6.47
CA ARG A 130 3.78 -5.22 -5.78
C ARG A 130 5.20 -5.44 -5.32
N MET A 131 5.33 -5.99 -4.13
CA MET A 131 6.64 -6.21 -3.55
C MET A 131 7.31 -7.45 -4.14
N GLU A 132 8.58 -7.31 -4.48
CA GLU A 132 9.45 -8.46 -4.76
C GLU A 132 9.55 -9.37 -3.53
N PRO A 133 9.72 -10.70 -3.69
CA PRO A 133 9.71 -11.66 -2.58
C PRO A 133 10.62 -11.29 -1.42
N ARG A 134 11.82 -10.76 -1.70
CA ARG A 134 12.76 -10.32 -0.66
C ARG A 134 12.21 -9.14 0.14
N LYS A 135 11.69 -8.13 -0.55
CA LYS A 135 11.09 -6.95 0.10
C LYS A 135 9.85 -7.32 0.89
N LEU A 136 9.05 -8.27 0.38
CA LEU A 136 7.88 -8.79 1.08
C LEU A 136 8.25 -9.44 2.41
N ARG A 137 9.31 -10.27 2.44
CA ARG A 137 9.83 -10.86 3.69
C ARG A 137 10.25 -9.80 4.69
N ASP A 138 11.04 -8.82 4.24
CA ASP A 138 11.53 -7.74 5.09
C ASP A 138 10.37 -6.90 5.64
N TRP A 139 9.39 -6.61 4.80
CA TRP A 139 8.18 -5.87 5.18
C TRP A 139 7.33 -6.64 6.18
N THR A 140 7.05 -7.94 5.95
CA THR A 140 6.27 -8.78 6.84
C THR A 140 6.96 -8.93 8.20
N ARG A 141 8.29 -9.12 8.21
CA ARG A 141 9.07 -9.15 9.47
C ARG A 141 8.98 -7.82 10.22
N ALA A 142 9.10 -6.70 9.51
CA ALA A 142 8.96 -5.38 10.10
C ALA A 142 7.55 -5.11 10.64
N LEU A 143 6.50 -5.64 9.98
CA LEU A 143 5.11 -5.58 10.46
C LEU A 143 4.97 -6.32 11.80
N MET A 144 5.43 -7.58 11.88
CA MET A 144 5.42 -8.36 13.12
C MET A 144 6.24 -7.68 14.22
N GLY A 145 7.42 -7.13 13.90
CA GLY A 145 8.28 -6.39 14.83
C GLY A 145 7.60 -5.15 15.41
N ARG A 146 6.81 -4.41 14.63
CA ARG A 146 6.01 -3.28 15.13
C ARG A 146 4.94 -3.70 16.14
N MET A 147 4.47 -4.94 16.05
CA MET A 147 3.52 -5.54 17.01
C MET A 147 4.24 -6.25 18.18
N GLY A 148 5.56 -6.05 18.34
CA GLY A 148 6.36 -6.63 19.41
C GLY A 148 6.66 -8.11 19.26
N LYS A 149 6.51 -8.66 18.05
CA LYS A 149 6.70 -10.08 17.76
C LYS A 149 7.90 -10.34 16.87
N ASN A 150 8.58 -11.46 17.10
CA ASN A 150 9.68 -11.93 16.30
C ASN A 150 9.33 -13.27 15.63
N ILE A 151 9.98 -13.55 14.50
CA ILE A 151 9.80 -14.80 13.75
C ILE A 151 11.13 -15.25 13.14
N ARG A 152 11.41 -16.54 13.13
CA ARG A 152 12.57 -17.10 12.45
C ARG A 152 12.40 -17.05 10.92
N ALA A 153 13.51 -16.99 10.19
CA ALA A 153 13.46 -16.85 8.73
C ALA A 153 12.70 -18.01 8.05
N ALA A 154 12.93 -19.26 8.50
CA ALA A 154 12.27 -20.43 7.95
C ALA A 154 10.75 -20.44 8.22
N ASP A 155 10.34 -19.97 9.40
CA ASP A 155 8.91 -19.90 9.78
C ASP A 155 8.20 -18.76 9.05
N LEU A 156 8.90 -17.65 8.79
CA LEU A 156 8.39 -16.56 7.93
C LEU A 156 8.16 -17.05 6.48
N ASP A 157 9.09 -17.87 5.95
CA ASP A 157 8.93 -18.43 4.60
C ASP A 157 7.75 -19.40 4.55
N LEU A 158 7.55 -20.21 5.58
CA LEU A 158 6.37 -21.05 5.73
C LEU A 158 5.08 -20.22 5.77
N PHE A 159 5.04 -19.18 6.62
CA PHE A 159 3.90 -18.27 6.72
C PHE A 159 3.53 -17.65 5.36
N LEU A 160 4.51 -17.09 4.65
CA LEU A 160 4.28 -16.50 3.33
C LEU A 160 3.87 -17.52 2.27
N SER A 161 4.31 -18.78 2.40
CA SER A 161 3.84 -19.86 1.52
C SER A 161 2.35 -20.18 1.72
N TYR A 162 1.81 -19.98 2.92
CA TYR A 162 0.38 -20.17 3.21
C TYR A 162 -0.48 -18.98 2.80
N VAL A 163 0.00 -17.77 3.09
CA VAL A 163 -0.79 -16.54 2.93
C VAL A 163 -0.66 -15.94 1.52
N GLY A 164 0.46 -16.19 0.83
CA GLY A 164 0.73 -15.61 -0.48
C GLY A 164 1.39 -14.23 -0.40
N ASN A 165 1.08 -13.36 -1.38
CA ASN A 165 1.76 -12.08 -1.57
C ASN A 165 0.84 -10.85 -1.48
N ASP A 166 -0.42 -11.03 -1.15
CA ASP A 166 -1.37 -9.95 -0.92
C ASP A 166 -1.12 -9.29 0.44
N LEU A 167 -0.76 -8.01 0.45
CA LEU A 167 -0.36 -7.30 1.67
C LEU A 167 -1.51 -7.13 2.67
N GLN A 168 -2.75 -6.96 2.18
CA GLN A 168 -3.93 -6.87 3.05
C GLN A 168 -4.17 -8.20 3.75
N HIS A 169 -4.10 -9.30 3.00
CA HIS A 169 -4.25 -10.65 3.55
C HIS A 169 -3.13 -10.97 4.55
N ILE A 170 -1.87 -10.69 4.19
CA ILE A 170 -0.72 -10.85 5.10
C ILE A 170 -0.94 -10.07 6.41
N THR A 171 -1.40 -8.82 6.32
CA THR A 171 -1.65 -8.00 7.52
C THR A 171 -2.70 -8.64 8.42
N THR A 172 -3.82 -9.06 7.85
CA THR A 172 -4.91 -9.72 8.59
C THR A 172 -4.44 -11.03 9.25
N GLU A 173 -3.65 -11.84 8.55
CA GLU A 173 -3.12 -13.10 9.10
C GLU A 173 -2.08 -12.84 10.21
N VAL A 174 -1.23 -11.81 10.05
CA VAL A 174 -0.30 -11.38 11.11
C VAL A 174 -1.06 -10.91 12.35
N GLU A 175 -2.11 -10.11 12.20
CA GLU A 175 -2.94 -9.66 13.32
C GLU A 175 -3.58 -10.83 14.07
N LYS A 176 -4.08 -11.84 13.35
CA LYS A 176 -4.62 -13.07 13.96
C LYS A 176 -3.55 -13.84 14.74
N LEU A 177 -2.37 -14.04 14.15
CA LEU A 177 -1.26 -14.72 14.81
C LEU A 177 -0.84 -13.99 16.09
N VAL A 178 -0.69 -12.66 16.02
CA VAL A 178 -0.33 -11.82 17.17
C VAL A 178 -1.37 -11.95 18.29
N ALA A 179 -2.65 -11.93 17.94
CA ALA A 179 -3.73 -12.11 18.91
C ALA A 179 -3.74 -13.51 19.53
N TYR A 180 -3.45 -14.55 18.71
CA TYR A 180 -3.41 -15.95 19.17
C TYR A 180 -2.29 -16.21 20.17
N ILE A 181 -1.07 -15.77 19.86
CA ILE A 181 0.09 -16.03 20.73
C ILE A 181 0.12 -15.15 22.00
N GLY A 182 -0.73 -14.13 22.09
CA GLY A 182 -0.88 -13.27 23.27
C GLY A 182 0.45 -12.66 23.74
N GLU A 183 0.90 -12.99 24.95
CA GLU A 183 2.11 -12.44 25.58
C GLU A 183 3.42 -13.02 25.01
N ALA A 184 3.38 -14.14 24.27
CA ALA A 184 4.59 -14.73 23.69
C ALA A 184 5.24 -13.76 22.68
N GLN A 185 6.58 -13.65 22.74
CA GLN A 185 7.34 -12.74 21.88
C GLN A 185 7.76 -13.34 20.54
N VAL A 186 7.76 -14.66 20.42
CA VAL A 186 8.24 -15.38 19.25
C VAL A 186 7.09 -16.18 18.65
N ILE A 187 6.86 -15.99 17.35
CA ILE A 187 5.92 -16.78 16.57
C ILE A 187 6.66 -18.08 16.19
N GLU A 188 6.09 -19.21 16.59
CA GLU A 188 6.63 -20.52 16.28
C GLU A 188 5.90 -21.17 15.10
N ARG A 189 6.47 -22.22 14.56
CA ARG A 189 5.91 -22.97 13.43
C ARG A 189 4.52 -23.54 13.74
N SER A 190 4.32 -24.08 14.95
CA SER A 190 3.04 -24.59 15.42
C SER A 190 1.92 -23.54 15.37
N ASP A 191 2.23 -22.31 15.77
CA ASP A 191 1.25 -21.22 15.78
C ASP A 191 0.75 -20.89 14.37
N ILE A 192 1.70 -20.96 13.38
CA ILE A 192 1.38 -20.73 11.97
C ILE A 192 0.49 -21.86 11.45
N GLU A 193 0.85 -23.11 11.72
CA GLU A 193 0.11 -24.30 11.26
C GLU A 193 -1.30 -24.36 11.88
N ASP A 194 -1.47 -23.90 13.12
CA ASP A 194 -2.76 -23.92 13.83
C ASP A 194 -3.72 -22.83 13.36
N ILE A 195 -3.21 -21.63 13.06
CA ILE A 195 -4.06 -20.45 12.90
C ILE A 195 -4.09 -19.91 11.46
N THR A 196 -2.99 -20.08 10.70
CA THR A 196 -2.93 -19.48 9.36
C THR A 196 -3.78 -20.26 8.36
N THR A 197 -4.72 -19.58 7.76
CA THR A 197 -5.55 -20.16 6.71
C THR A 197 -4.75 -20.21 5.39
N VAL A 198 -4.57 -21.41 4.84
CA VAL A 198 -3.93 -21.57 3.53
C VAL A 198 -4.82 -20.92 2.45
N GLY A 199 -4.29 -19.94 1.75
CA GLY A 199 -5.00 -19.22 0.69
C GLY A 199 -5.50 -20.17 -0.41
N VAL A 200 -6.68 -19.90 -0.96
CA VAL A 200 -7.32 -20.73 -2.00
C VAL A 200 -6.42 -20.87 -3.24
N GLU A 201 -5.70 -19.81 -3.61
CA GLU A 201 -4.78 -19.83 -4.74
C GLU A 201 -3.63 -20.82 -4.53
N ASN A 202 -3.06 -20.87 -3.33
CA ASN A 202 -2.00 -21.82 -3.00
C ASN A 202 -2.51 -23.26 -3.01
N LYS A 203 -3.73 -23.51 -2.52
CA LYS A 203 -4.38 -24.83 -2.61
C LYS A 203 -4.59 -25.29 -4.05
N ILE A 204 -4.93 -24.38 -4.96
CA ILE A 204 -5.10 -24.68 -6.39
C ILE A 204 -3.75 -25.03 -7.01
N PHE A 205 -2.67 -24.29 -6.71
CA PHE A 205 -1.33 -24.61 -7.21
C PHE A 205 -0.80 -25.93 -6.67
N ASP A 206 -1.00 -26.23 -5.40
CA ASP A 206 -0.63 -27.51 -4.80
C ASP A 206 -1.41 -28.67 -5.45
N MET A 207 -2.71 -28.48 -5.68
CA MET A 207 -3.55 -29.46 -6.35
C MET A 207 -3.14 -29.69 -7.81
N LEU A 208 -2.84 -28.63 -8.55
CA LEU A 208 -2.33 -28.72 -9.93
C LEU A 208 -0.96 -29.40 -9.97
N SER A 209 -0.07 -29.08 -9.05
CA SER A 209 1.26 -29.71 -8.93
C SER A 209 1.14 -31.19 -8.61
N ALA A 210 0.22 -31.58 -7.73
CA ALA A 210 -0.07 -32.99 -7.42
C ALA A 210 -0.64 -33.74 -8.64
N ILE A 211 -1.53 -33.12 -9.41
CA ILE A 211 -2.09 -33.70 -10.65
C ILE A 211 -0.99 -33.92 -11.69
N VAL A 212 -0.10 -32.93 -11.87
CA VAL A 212 1.03 -33.06 -12.81
C VAL A 212 1.98 -34.18 -12.40
N GLN A 213 2.29 -34.32 -11.09
CA GLN A 213 3.13 -35.43 -10.59
C GLN A 213 2.45 -36.78 -10.78
N LEU A 214 1.16 -36.92 -10.53
CA LEU A 214 0.40 -38.15 -10.77
C LEU A 214 0.36 -38.49 -12.26
N SER A 215 0.24 -37.52 -13.14
CA SER A 215 0.28 -37.70 -14.60
C SER A 215 1.64 -38.20 -15.08
N LEU A 216 2.75 -37.71 -14.50
CA LEU A 216 4.10 -38.15 -14.83
C LEU A 216 4.37 -39.59 -14.37
N ILE A 217 3.81 -40.03 -13.25
CA ILE A 217 3.93 -41.40 -12.75
C ILE A 217 3.20 -42.36 -13.70
N HIS A 218 2.04 -41.99 -14.22
CA HIS A 218 1.28 -42.83 -15.16
C HIS A 218 1.95 -43.00 -16.54
N ILE A 219 2.77 -42.02 -16.97
CA ILE A 219 3.52 -42.12 -18.24
C ILE A 219 4.75 -43.01 -18.12
N SER A 220 5.24 -43.25 -16.90
CA SER A 220 6.45 -44.04 -16.64
C SER A 220 6.18 -45.52 -16.29
N GLU A 221 4.94 -46.01 -16.24
CA GLU A 221 4.64 -47.45 -16.13
C GLU A 221 4.89 -48.15 -17.47
N PRO A 222 5.84 -49.08 -17.56
CA PRO A 222 6.04 -49.82 -18.78
C PRO A 222 4.84 -50.78 -18.98
N THR A 223 4.13 -50.55 -20.09
CA THR A 223 3.15 -51.55 -20.58
C THR A 223 3.82 -52.91 -20.70
N ARG A 224 3.44 -53.84 -19.84
CA ARG A 224 3.84 -55.25 -20.00
C ARG A 224 3.21 -55.77 -21.29
N PRO A 225 3.98 -56.29 -22.23
CA PRO A 225 3.40 -56.99 -23.37
C PRO A 225 2.82 -58.33 -22.90
N TYR A 226 1.66 -58.65 -23.40
CA TYR A 226 1.03 -59.98 -23.27
C TYR A 226 1.80 -60.99 -24.09
#